data_b27d294746ed0d3645fcf82abdb49706
#
_entry.id   b27d294746ed0d3645fcf82abdb49706
#
_cell.length_a   1.000
_cell.length_b   1.000
_cell.length_c   1.000
_cell.angle_alpha   90.00
_cell.angle_beta   90.00
_cell.angle_gamma   90.00
#
_symmetry.space_group_name_H-M   'P 1'
#
loop_
_entity.id
_entity.type
_entity.pdbx_description
1 polymer ?
#
loop_
_entity_poly.entity_id
_entity_poly.type
_entity_poly.pdbx_seq_one_letter_code
_entity_poly.pdbx_strand_id
1 'polypeptide(L)'
;MSRKTRKRSRRRLLVIVVLLALIVFGVFARGLLTSGKTTTERAQRELDTYAEKNDVSLADYPEALVQLYARNPDARDFVRDYPKKKDLTPTIDLSGLAGSETVPLLLQWDERWGYRAYNESIIGLAGCGPTCLSMATIYLTGDTTKDPLWMCQFAEQHQFNVPGSGSKWALISEGGRMLGLDVTQIPLDKDRIYRNLDVGNPIIVVVGPGDFTTDGHFLVLTGHDGDRITLNDPNSTTNSGKSWDYDTLAGQIQSLWVLRRAG
;
A
#
# COMPACT_ATOMS: atom_id res chain seq x y z
N MET A 1 -15.30 16.30 57.70
CA MET A 1 -15.86 16.22 56.31
C MET A 1 -16.29 14.79 56.01
N SER A 2 -17.58 14.56 55.80
CA SER A 2 -18.19 13.23 55.68
C SER A 2 -17.69 12.49 54.41
N ARG A 3 -17.50 11.16 54.51
CA ARG A 3 -17.13 10.26 53.36
C ARG A 3 -18.03 10.47 52.11
N LYS A 4 -19.28 10.89 52.28
CA LYS A 4 -20.24 11.19 51.22
C LYS A 4 -19.85 12.42 50.35
N THR A 5 -19.31 13.48 50.96
CA THR A 5 -18.90 14.70 50.25
C THR A 5 -17.66 14.45 49.39
N ARG A 6 -16.71 13.63 49.87
CA ARG A 6 -15.49 13.27 49.13
C ARG A 6 -15.78 12.39 47.90
N LYS A 7 -16.79 11.51 48.00
CA LYS A 7 -17.22 10.64 46.88
C LYS A 7 -17.93 11.45 45.77
N ARG A 8 -18.70 12.47 46.16
CA ARG A 8 -19.41 13.37 45.21
C ARG A 8 -18.44 14.30 44.47
N SER A 9 -17.42 14.80 45.13
CA SER A 9 -16.36 15.63 44.55
C SER A 9 -15.53 14.83 43.53
N ARG A 10 -15.13 13.59 43.82
CA ARG A 10 -14.40 12.72 42.91
C ARG A 10 -15.20 12.37 41.67
N ARG A 11 -16.52 12.11 41.79
CA ARG A 11 -17.40 11.89 40.60
C ARG A 11 -17.51 13.13 39.74
N ARG A 12 -17.64 14.34 40.32
CA ARG A 12 -17.67 15.59 39.54
C ARG A 12 -16.35 15.84 38.82
N LEU A 13 -15.23 15.59 39.48
CA LEU A 13 -13.90 15.72 38.87
C LEU A 13 -13.73 14.73 37.69
N LEU A 14 -14.17 13.48 37.86
CA LEU A 14 -14.11 12.47 36.81
C LEU A 14 -14.95 12.88 35.58
N VAL A 15 -16.17 13.40 35.80
CA VAL A 15 -17.05 13.88 34.72
C VAL A 15 -16.40 15.05 33.97
N ILE A 16 -15.78 15.99 34.69
CA ILE A 16 -15.10 17.13 34.08
C ILE A 16 -13.90 16.65 33.22
N VAL A 17 -13.10 15.71 33.72
CA VAL A 17 -11.95 15.15 33.00
C VAL A 17 -12.41 14.42 31.73
N VAL A 18 -13.49 13.63 31.80
CA VAL A 18 -14.06 12.95 30.62
C VAL A 18 -14.59 13.94 29.59
N LEU A 19 -15.30 15.00 30.04
CA LEU A 19 -15.79 16.05 29.13
C LEU A 19 -14.64 16.79 28.46
N LEU A 20 -13.59 17.13 29.20
CA LEU A 20 -12.40 17.76 28.62
C LEU A 20 -11.70 16.86 27.59
N ALA A 21 -11.55 15.55 27.89
CA ALA A 21 -11.00 14.59 26.97
C ALA A 21 -11.83 14.46 25.68
N LEU A 22 -13.17 14.45 25.80
CA LEU A 22 -14.06 14.44 24.62
C LEU A 22 -13.96 15.72 23.80
N ILE A 23 -13.82 16.89 24.43
CA ILE A 23 -13.63 18.17 23.73
C ILE A 23 -12.29 18.16 22.99
N VAL A 24 -11.19 17.74 23.66
CA VAL A 24 -9.86 17.65 23.03
C VAL A 24 -9.89 16.68 21.87
N PHE A 25 -10.51 15.50 22.03
CA PHE A 25 -10.67 14.53 20.95
C PHE A 25 -11.50 15.10 19.80
N GLY A 26 -12.60 15.78 20.06
CA GLY A 26 -13.44 16.43 19.05
C GLY A 26 -12.69 17.52 18.27
N VAL A 27 -11.88 18.35 18.94
CA VAL A 27 -11.06 19.38 18.30
C VAL A 27 -9.96 18.74 17.45
N PHE A 28 -9.30 17.68 17.95
CA PHE A 28 -8.28 16.95 17.22
C PHE A 28 -8.84 16.26 15.97
N ALA A 29 -9.97 15.54 16.12
CA ALA A 29 -10.65 14.90 15.00
C ALA A 29 -11.12 15.92 13.94
N ARG A 30 -11.65 17.09 14.37
CA ARG A 30 -12.03 18.16 13.46
C ARG A 30 -10.83 18.79 12.76
N GLY A 31 -9.67 18.92 13.44
CA GLY A 31 -8.43 19.39 12.86
C GLY A 31 -7.91 18.44 11.78
N LEU A 32 -7.95 17.14 11.99
CA LEU A 32 -7.58 16.13 11.00
C LEU A 32 -8.50 16.16 9.76
N LEU A 33 -9.81 16.27 9.95
CA LEU A 33 -10.80 16.36 8.86
C LEU A 33 -10.65 17.64 8.04
N THR A 34 -10.35 18.77 8.68
CA THR A 34 -10.12 20.05 7.97
C THR A 34 -8.77 20.05 7.25
N SER A 35 -7.73 19.45 7.82
CA SER A 35 -6.40 19.31 7.19
C SER A 35 -6.48 18.47 5.92
N GLY A 36 -7.20 17.34 5.95
CA GLY A 36 -7.39 16.48 4.77
C GLY A 36 -8.13 17.18 3.63
N LYS A 37 -9.17 17.97 3.96
CA LYS A 37 -9.91 18.76 2.96
C LYS A 37 -9.02 19.82 2.29
N THR A 38 -8.24 20.55 3.07
CA THR A 38 -7.32 21.58 2.54
C THR A 38 -6.23 20.98 1.66
N THR A 39 -5.75 19.78 1.97
CA THR A 39 -4.75 19.07 1.15
C THR A 39 -5.35 18.66 -0.20
N THR A 40 -6.55 18.07 -0.21
CA THR A 40 -7.26 17.70 -1.45
C THR A 40 -7.62 18.93 -2.29
N GLU A 41 -8.14 19.99 -1.68
CA GLU A 41 -8.45 21.25 -2.39
C GLU A 41 -7.20 21.91 -2.99
N ARG A 42 -6.05 21.82 -2.32
CA ARG A 42 -4.77 22.29 -2.87
C ARG A 42 -4.36 21.45 -4.07
N ALA A 43 -4.44 20.12 -3.95
CA ALA A 43 -4.13 19.19 -5.03
C ALA A 43 -5.03 19.43 -6.26
N GLN A 44 -6.32 19.66 -6.05
CA GLN A 44 -7.24 20.01 -7.12
C GLN A 44 -6.81 21.30 -7.85
N ARG A 45 -6.48 22.36 -7.12
CA ARG A 45 -5.98 23.62 -7.72
C ARG A 45 -4.66 23.45 -8.47
N GLU A 46 -3.75 22.62 -7.96
CA GLU A 46 -2.49 22.32 -8.63
C GLU A 46 -2.72 21.55 -9.94
N LEU A 47 -3.61 20.57 -9.92
CA LEU A 47 -4.01 19.80 -11.12
C LEU A 47 -4.78 20.67 -12.12
N ASP A 48 -5.68 21.54 -11.67
CA ASP A 48 -6.42 22.46 -12.52
C ASP A 48 -5.47 23.41 -13.26
N THR A 49 -4.53 24.00 -12.53
CA THR A 49 -3.49 24.85 -13.14
C THR A 49 -2.60 24.07 -14.14
N TYR A 50 -2.32 22.78 -13.87
CA TYR A 50 -1.58 21.94 -14.80
C TYR A 50 -2.43 21.61 -16.02
N ALA A 51 -3.70 21.28 -15.83
CA ALA A 51 -4.64 20.92 -16.88
C ALA A 51 -4.84 22.08 -17.88
N GLU A 52 -5.09 23.31 -17.37
CA GLU A 52 -5.20 24.51 -18.19
C GLU A 52 -3.96 24.75 -19.08
N LYS A 53 -2.75 24.50 -18.56
CA LYS A 53 -1.49 24.67 -19.31
C LYS A 53 -1.21 23.56 -20.32
N ASN A 54 -1.91 22.46 -20.24
CA ASN A 54 -1.66 21.25 -21.03
C ASN A 54 -2.83 20.84 -21.94
N ASP A 55 -3.84 21.70 -22.12
CA ASP A 55 -5.03 21.48 -22.95
C ASP A 55 -5.82 20.24 -22.50
N VAL A 56 -5.92 19.98 -21.21
CA VAL A 56 -6.76 18.96 -20.59
C VAL A 56 -7.68 19.59 -19.55
N SER A 57 -8.75 18.93 -19.17
CA SER A 57 -9.70 19.41 -18.17
C SER A 57 -9.49 18.72 -16.83
N LEU A 58 -9.72 19.41 -15.71
CA LEU A 58 -9.78 18.78 -14.40
C LEU A 58 -10.83 17.65 -14.34
N ALA A 59 -11.92 17.79 -15.12
CA ALA A 59 -12.95 16.77 -15.25
C ALA A 59 -12.47 15.45 -15.89
N ASP A 60 -11.32 15.44 -16.56
CA ASP A 60 -10.71 14.26 -17.13
C ASP A 60 -10.02 13.38 -16.09
N TYR A 61 -9.85 13.87 -14.85
CA TYR A 61 -9.24 13.14 -13.74
C TYR A 61 -10.32 12.53 -12.83
N PRO A 62 -10.41 11.19 -12.72
CA PRO A 62 -11.23 10.56 -11.69
C PRO A 62 -10.86 11.06 -10.28
N GLU A 63 -11.86 11.22 -9.41
CA GLU A 63 -11.64 11.73 -8.05
C GLU A 63 -10.58 10.92 -7.27
N ALA A 64 -10.55 9.59 -7.46
CA ALA A 64 -9.55 8.73 -6.83
C ALA A 64 -8.10 9.08 -7.23
N LEU A 65 -7.88 9.54 -8.47
CA LEU A 65 -6.57 10.03 -8.93
C LEU A 65 -6.23 11.40 -8.32
N VAL A 66 -7.20 12.29 -8.16
CA VAL A 66 -6.98 13.56 -7.45
C VAL A 66 -6.59 13.30 -6.00
N GLN A 67 -7.22 12.33 -5.36
CA GLN A 67 -6.86 11.89 -4.01
C GLN A 67 -5.47 11.24 -3.95
N LEU A 68 -5.10 10.43 -4.96
CA LEU A 68 -3.75 9.87 -5.07
C LEU A 68 -2.72 11.00 -5.21
N TYR A 69 -2.96 11.99 -6.09
CA TYR A 69 -2.10 13.15 -6.27
C TYR A 69 -1.88 13.93 -4.96
N ALA A 70 -2.95 14.08 -4.17
CA ALA A 70 -2.89 14.80 -2.90
C ALA A 70 -2.06 14.07 -1.84
N ARG A 71 -2.18 12.75 -1.78
CA ARG A 71 -1.61 11.93 -0.70
C ARG A 71 -0.24 11.34 -1.04
N ASN A 72 0.04 11.11 -2.32
CA ASN A 72 1.27 10.46 -2.77
C ASN A 72 2.07 11.36 -3.72
N PRO A 73 3.07 12.10 -3.22
CA PRO A 73 3.95 12.92 -4.07
C PRO A 73 4.68 12.10 -5.14
N ASP A 74 5.01 10.82 -4.87
CA ASP A 74 5.76 9.96 -5.79
C ASP A 74 4.94 9.63 -7.06
N ALA A 75 3.61 9.60 -6.97
CA ALA A 75 2.71 9.27 -8.08
C ALA A 75 2.18 10.51 -8.84
N ARG A 76 2.67 11.71 -8.55
CA ARG A 76 2.11 12.95 -9.13
C ARG A 76 2.22 13.03 -10.64
N ASP A 77 3.33 12.60 -11.21
CA ASP A 77 3.52 12.63 -12.67
C ASP A 77 2.62 11.61 -13.35
N PHE A 78 2.49 10.41 -12.79
CA PHE A 78 1.51 9.42 -13.24
C PHE A 78 0.08 10.01 -13.27
N VAL A 79 -0.34 10.73 -12.23
CA VAL A 79 -1.66 11.35 -12.21
C VAL A 79 -1.77 12.45 -13.26
N ARG A 80 -0.77 13.34 -13.38
CA ARG A 80 -0.78 14.43 -14.37
C ARG A 80 -0.92 13.92 -15.79
N ASP A 81 -0.25 12.83 -16.10
CA ASP A 81 -0.20 12.25 -17.43
C ASP A 81 -1.42 11.38 -17.79
N TYR A 82 -2.26 11.06 -16.80
CA TYR A 82 -3.43 10.18 -16.99
C TYR A 82 -4.29 10.55 -18.20
N PRO A 83 -4.76 11.80 -18.41
CA PRO A 83 -5.64 12.10 -19.53
C PRO A 83 -5.01 11.82 -20.90
N LYS A 84 -3.69 11.97 -21.00
CA LYS A 84 -2.94 11.79 -22.24
C LYS A 84 -2.47 10.35 -22.47
N LYS A 85 -2.27 9.59 -21.40
CA LYS A 85 -1.63 8.27 -21.47
C LYS A 85 -2.54 7.09 -21.12
N LYS A 86 -3.73 7.32 -20.55
CA LYS A 86 -4.64 6.25 -20.09
C LYS A 86 -5.02 5.21 -21.15
N ASP A 87 -5.05 5.62 -22.41
CA ASP A 87 -5.43 4.76 -23.53
C ASP A 87 -4.21 4.16 -24.28
N LEU A 88 -3.00 4.50 -23.85
CA LEU A 88 -1.78 3.96 -24.45
C LEU A 88 -1.54 2.53 -23.95
N THR A 89 -0.93 1.72 -24.81
CA THR A 89 -0.55 0.33 -24.53
C THR A 89 0.95 0.14 -24.73
N PRO A 90 1.79 0.71 -23.84
CA PRO A 90 3.23 0.58 -23.98
C PRO A 90 3.67 -0.89 -23.85
N THR A 91 4.79 -1.22 -24.48
CA THR A 91 5.42 -2.53 -24.33
C THR A 91 5.95 -2.67 -22.88
N ILE A 92 5.65 -3.81 -22.26
CA ILE A 92 6.20 -4.15 -20.96
C ILE A 92 7.42 -5.05 -21.20
N ASP A 93 8.59 -4.54 -20.85
CA ASP A 93 9.84 -5.32 -20.87
C ASP A 93 10.48 -5.24 -19.47
N LEU A 94 10.52 -6.39 -18.80
CA LEU A 94 11.17 -6.60 -17.51
C LEU A 94 12.34 -7.60 -17.62
N SER A 95 12.81 -7.92 -18.83
CA SER A 95 13.87 -8.91 -19.06
C SER A 95 15.15 -8.63 -18.27
N GLY A 96 15.47 -7.35 -18.04
CA GLY A 96 16.60 -6.93 -17.22
C GLY A 96 16.48 -7.29 -15.73
N LEU A 97 15.33 -7.77 -15.27
CA LEU A 97 15.12 -8.21 -13.88
C LEU A 97 15.32 -9.72 -13.70
N ALA A 98 15.51 -10.47 -14.79
CA ALA A 98 15.76 -11.91 -14.70
C ALA A 98 17.06 -12.19 -13.92
N GLY A 99 16.97 -13.00 -12.87
CA GLY A 99 18.13 -13.32 -12.03
C GLY A 99 18.62 -12.20 -11.11
N SER A 100 17.77 -11.18 -10.83
CA SER A 100 18.09 -10.15 -9.84
C SER A 100 18.47 -10.76 -8.49
N GLU A 101 19.53 -10.26 -7.86
CA GLU A 101 19.98 -10.70 -6.54
C GLU A 101 19.06 -10.23 -5.40
N THR A 102 18.23 -9.23 -5.66
CA THR A 102 17.28 -8.65 -4.71
C THR A 102 15.89 -8.60 -5.30
N VAL A 103 14.87 -8.54 -4.44
CA VAL A 103 13.49 -8.37 -4.87
C VAL A 103 13.36 -7.03 -5.60
N PRO A 104 13.00 -7.02 -6.91
CA PRO A 104 12.89 -5.78 -7.66
C PRO A 104 11.76 -4.92 -7.13
N LEU A 105 11.93 -3.60 -7.07
CA LEU A 105 10.84 -2.68 -6.80
C LEU A 105 10.01 -2.45 -8.08
N LEU A 106 8.75 -2.83 -8.04
CA LEU A 106 7.76 -2.48 -9.06
C LEU A 106 6.70 -1.58 -8.44
N LEU A 107 6.36 -0.51 -9.15
CA LEU A 107 5.35 0.44 -8.68
C LEU A 107 4.00 0.13 -9.34
N GLN A 108 2.92 0.08 -8.56
CA GLN A 108 1.59 -0.19 -9.11
C GLN A 108 1.14 0.90 -10.10
N TRP A 109 1.66 2.11 -9.96
CA TRP A 109 1.39 3.25 -10.82
C TRP A 109 2.46 3.49 -11.91
N ASP A 110 3.32 2.52 -12.21
CA ASP A 110 4.19 2.59 -13.39
C ASP A 110 3.34 2.67 -14.66
N GLU A 111 3.65 3.63 -15.55
CA GLU A 111 2.86 3.94 -16.74
C GLU A 111 2.73 2.76 -17.71
N ARG A 112 3.61 1.77 -17.65
CA ARG A 112 3.55 0.57 -18.50
C ARG A 112 2.30 -0.26 -18.25
N TRP A 113 1.75 -0.21 -17.01
CA TRP A 113 0.56 -0.96 -16.60
C TRP A 113 -0.43 -0.18 -15.74
N GLY A 114 0.00 0.86 -15.05
CA GLY A 114 -0.78 1.54 -14.02
C GLY A 114 -2.13 2.09 -14.49
N TYR A 115 -2.24 2.49 -15.76
CA TYR A 115 -3.50 2.98 -16.34
C TYR A 115 -4.45 1.85 -16.78
N ARG A 116 -4.00 0.59 -16.78
CA ARG A 116 -4.84 -0.54 -17.21
C ARG A 116 -5.90 -0.84 -16.17
N ALA A 117 -7.05 -1.29 -16.66
CA ALA A 117 -8.18 -1.65 -15.80
C ALA A 117 -7.82 -2.79 -14.85
N TYR A 118 -8.26 -2.69 -13.63
CA TYR A 118 -8.26 -3.73 -12.61
C TYR A 118 -9.40 -3.47 -11.62
N ASN A 119 -10.34 -4.43 -11.52
CA ASN A 119 -11.34 -4.45 -10.46
C ASN A 119 -12.19 -3.18 -10.33
N GLU A 120 -12.86 -2.77 -11.41
CA GLU A 120 -13.66 -1.53 -11.49
C GLU A 120 -12.85 -0.23 -11.26
N SER A 121 -11.53 -0.34 -11.30
CA SER A 121 -10.56 0.73 -11.12
C SER A 121 -9.40 0.58 -12.10
N ILE A 122 -8.25 1.11 -11.77
CA ILE A 122 -6.99 0.92 -12.50
C ILE A 122 -5.92 0.31 -11.59
N ILE A 123 -4.91 -0.34 -12.18
CA ILE A 123 -3.81 -0.96 -11.44
C ILE A 123 -3.11 0.05 -10.53
N GLY A 124 -2.90 1.28 -11.01
CA GLY A 124 -2.28 2.36 -10.24
C GLY A 124 -2.99 2.72 -8.93
N LEU A 125 -4.28 2.37 -8.80
CA LEU A 125 -5.07 2.62 -7.59
C LEU A 125 -5.32 1.37 -6.75
N ALA A 126 -5.52 0.20 -7.38
CA ALA A 126 -5.99 -1.01 -6.72
C ALA A 126 -5.00 -2.20 -6.80
N GLY A 127 -3.86 -2.05 -7.49
CA GLY A 127 -2.96 -3.14 -7.87
C GLY A 127 -1.88 -3.51 -6.85
N CYS A 128 -1.92 -3.06 -5.61
CA CYS A 128 -0.84 -3.31 -4.63
C CYS A 128 -0.58 -4.82 -4.42
N GLY A 129 -1.61 -5.64 -4.23
CA GLY A 129 -1.47 -7.09 -4.03
C GLY A 129 -0.84 -7.80 -5.23
N PRO A 130 -1.39 -7.67 -6.45
CA PRO A 130 -0.79 -8.21 -7.66
C PRO A 130 0.65 -7.73 -7.89
N THR A 131 0.94 -6.44 -7.67
CA THR A 131 2.29 -5.92 -7.84
C THR A 131 3.27 -6.54 -6.84
N CYS A 132 2.87 -6.72 -5.57
CA CYS A 132 3.70 -7.42 -4.58
C CYS A 132 3.95 -8.88 -4.97
N LEU A 133 2.92 -9.60 -5.44
CA LEU A 133 3.09 -10.99 -5.89
C LEU A 133 3.96 -11.07 -7.14
N SER A 134 3.84 -10.11 -8.07
CA SER A 134 4.73 -9.98 -9.24
C SER A 134 6.19 -9.82 -8.83
N MET A 135 6.52 -8.88 -7.94
CA MET A 135 7.87 -8.67 -7.42
C MET A 135 8.48 -9.96 -6.84
N ALA A 136 7.73 -10.64 -5.97
CA ALA A 136 8.18 -11.88 -5.35
C ALA A 136 8.33 -13.03 -6.37
N THR A 137 7.41 -13.16 -7.33
CA THR A 137 7.45 -14.21 -8.36
C THR A 137 8.63 -14.01 -9.29
N ILE A 138 8.85 -12.81 -9.82
CA ILE A 138 10.01 -12.50 -10.68
C ILE A 138 11.32 -12.81 -9.96
N TYR A 139 11.47 -12.37 -8.72
CA TYR A 139 12.66 -12.62 -7.93
C TYR A 139 12.93 -14.13 -7.72
N LEU A 140 11.90 -14.87 -7.32
CA LEU A 140 12.06 -16.29 -6.99
C LEU A 140 12.21 -17.19 -8.20
N THR A 141 11.58 -16.86 -9.33
CA THR A 141 11.52 -17.74 -10.50
C THR A 141 12.37 -17.28 -11.67
N GLY A 142 12.68 -15.97 -11.76
CA GLY A 142 13.27 -15.33 -12.93
C GLY A 142 12.29 -15.12 -14.09
N ASP A 143 10.99 -15.47 -13.91
CA ASP A 143 9.98 -15.30 -14.95
C ASP A 143 9.47 -13.87 -14.99
N THR A 144 10.09 -13.05 -15.83
CA THR A 144 9.75 -11.63 -16.00
C THR A 144 8.46 -11.41 -16.79
N THR A 145 7.81 -12.44 -17.32
CA THR A 145 6.49 -12.36 -17.95
C THR A 145 5.37 -12.20 -16.92
N LYS A 146 5.66 -12.43 -15.65
CA LYS A 146 4.72 -12.26 -14.52
C LYS A 146 4.72 -10.82 -14.02
N ASP A 147 4.62 -9.87 -14.96
CA ASP A 147 4.52 -8.44 -14.67
C ASP A 147 3.21 -8.08 -13.93
N PRO A 148 3.07 -6.86 -13.37
CA PRO A 148 1.88 -6.46 -12.65
C PRO A 148 0.58 -6.49 -13.46
N LEU A 149 0.62 -6.24 -14.77
CA LEU A 149 -0.57 -6.36 -15.64
C LEU A 149 -1.01 -7.81 -15.74
N TRP A 150 -0.07 -8.72 -16.05
CA TRP A 150 -0.34 -10.16 -16.10
C TRP A 150 -0.90 -10.65 -14.75
N MET A 151 -0.32 -10.19 -13.65
CA MET A 151 -0.72 -10.62 -12.31
C MET A 151 -2.12 -10.10 -11.91
N CYS A 152 -2.49 -8.90 -12.35
CA CYS A 152 -3.86 -8.39 -12.20
C CYS A 152 -4.87 -9.23 -12.98
N GLN A 153 -4.57 -9.58 -14.24
CA GLN A 153 -5.41 -10.45 -15.06
C GLN A 153 -5.54 -11.85 -14.45
N PHE A 154 -4.45 -12.41 -13.93
CA PHE A 154 -4.46 -13.66 -13.18
C PHE A 154 -5.37 -13.57 -11.94
N ALA A 155 -5.27 -12.48 -11.18
CA ALA A 155 -6.10 -12.28 -10.00
C ALA A 155 -7.60 -12.20 -10.34
N GLU A 156 -7.97 -11.53 -11.42
CA GLU A 156 -9.36 -11.46 -11.90
C GLU A 156 -9.85 -12.82 -12.42
N GLN A 157 -9.06 -13.50 -13.24
CA GLN A 157 -9.38 -14.81 -13.79
C GLN A 157 -9.69 -15.84 -12.70
N HIS A 158 -8.97 -15.78 -11.59
CA HIS A 158 -9.12 -16.70 -10.46
C HIS A 158 -9.94 -16.12 -9.31
N GLN A 159 -10.65 -15.02 -9.51
CA GLN A 159 -11.54 -14.38 -8.54
C GLN A 159 -10.84 -13.98 -7.22
N PHE A 160 -9.58 -13.62 -7.28
CA PHE A 160 -8.82 -13.09 -6.15
C PHE A 160 -8.98 -11.58 -5.97
N ASN A 161 -9.68 -10.91 -6.87
CA ASN A 161 -10.05 -9.50 -6.77
C ASN A 161 -11.25 -9.29 -5.82
N VAL A 162 -11.37 -8.07 -5.29
CA VAL A 162 -12.51 -7.61 -4.49
C VAL A 162 -13.13 -6.41 -5.20
N PRO A 163 -14.36 -6.50 -5.75
CA PRO A 163 -15.00 -5.41 -6.44
C PRO A 163 -14.96 -4.09 -5.65
N GLY A 164 -14.55 -3.00 -6.30
CA GLY A 164 -14.45 -1.67 -5.70
C GLY A 164 -13.35 -1.50 -4.64
N SER A 165 -12.47 -2.52 -4.43
CA SER A 165 -11.41 -2.45 -3.43
C SER A 165 -10.05 -2.83 -4.04
N GLY A 166 -9.50 -3.95 -3.70
CA GLY A 166 -8.19 -4.42 -4.18
C GLY A 166 -8.21 -5.93 -4.39
N SER A 167 -7.38 -6.65 -3.65
CA SER A 167 -7.23 -8.09 -3.78
C SER A 167 -7.50 -8.81 -2.47
N LYS A 168 -8.09 -10.02 -2.57
CA LYS A 168 -8.22 -10.94 -1.44
C LYS A 168 -6.84 -11.40 -0.99
N TRP A 169 -6.68 -11.68 0.28
CA TRP A 169 -5.44 -12.27 0.83
C TRP A 169 -5.12 -13.63 0.21
N ALA A 170 -6.15 -14.35 -0.25
CA ALA A 170 -6.01 -15.60 -1.00
C ALA A 170 -5.17 -15.47 -2.28
N LEU A 171 -5.08 -14.27 -2.88
CA LEU A 171 -4.15 -14.02 -3.99
C LEU A 171 -2.71 -14.39 -3.60
N ILE A 172 -2.30 -14.05 -2.39
CA ILE A 172 -0.93 -14.37 -1.94
C ILE A 172 -0.82 -15.84 -1.58
N SER A 173 -1.74 -16.37 -0.76
CA SER A 173 -1.63 -17.74 -0.24
C SER A 173 -1.95 -18.81 -1.27
N GLU A 174 -3.04 -18.68 -2.01
CA GLU A 174 -3.48 -19.65 -3.02
C GLU A 174 -2.91 -19.33 -4.39
N GLY A 175 -3.03 -18.06 -4.82
CA GLY A 175 -2.48 -17.61 -6.09
C GLY A 175 -0.97 -17.83 -6.18
N GLY A 176 -0.20 -17.53 -5.13
CA GLY A 176 1.22 -17.82 -5.10
C GLY A 176 1.55 -19.31 -5.29
N ARG A 177 0.78 -20.23 -4.67
CA ARG A 177 0.94 -21.67 -4.89
C ARG A 177 0.58 -22.09 -6.31
N MET A 178 -0.45 -21.50 -6.90
CA MET A 178 -0.82 -21.76 -8.30
C MET A 178 0.29 -21.33 -9.28
N LEU A 179 1.12 -20.36 -8.88
CA LEU A 179 2.31 -19.92 -9.63
C LEU A 179 3.54 -20.82 -9.37
N GLY A 180 3.40 -21.90 -8.64
CA GLY A 180 4.49 -22.83 -8.34
C GLY A 180 5.41 -22.35 -7.21
N LEU A 181 4.96 -21.44 -6.34
CA LEU A 181 5.73 -21.04 -5.17
C LEU A 181 5.33 -21.85 -3.92
N ASP A 182 6.27 -22.09 -3.01
CA ASP A 182 5.96 -22.49 -1.64
C ASP A 182 5.56 -21.24 -0.85
N VAL A 183 4.30 -21.18 -0.41
CA VAL A 183 3.74 -20.05 0.32
C VAL A 183 3.25 -20.51 1.68
N THR A 184 3.84 -19.95 2.73
CA THR A 184 3.51 -20.28 4.12
C THR A 184 3.11 -19.03 4.88
N GLN A 185 1.88 -18.99 5.40
CA GLN A 185 1.49 -17.96 6.36
C GLN A 185 2.20 -18.22 7.69
N ILE A 186 2.79 -17.19 8.27
CA ILE A 186 3.50 -17.27 9.55
C ILE A 186 2.91 -16.31 10.56
N PRO A 187 3.04 -16.57 11.88
CA PRO A 187 2.69 -15.60 12.90
C PRO A 187 3.63 -14.39 12.85
N LEU A 188 3.20 -13.27 13.41
CA LEU A 188 4.03 -12.08 13.62
C LEU A 188 5.05 -12.37 14.73
N ASP A 189 6.19 -12.92 14.32
CA ASP A 189 7.30 -13.31 15.19
C ASP A 189 8.60 -12.79 14.57
N LYS A 190 9.31 -11.94 15.32
CA LYS A 190 10.50 -11.22 14.87
C LYS A 190 11.59 -12.17 14.37
N ASP A 191 11.92 -13.18 15.17
CA ASP A 191 12.98 -14.13 14.85
C ASP A 191 12.64 -14.96 13.61
N ARG A 192 11.37 -15.30 13.43
CA ARG A 192 10.90 -16.05 12.28
C ARG A 192 10.94 -15.20 11.01
N ILE A 193 10.56 -13.93 11.10
CA ILE A 193 10.67 -12.98 10.00
C ILE A 193 12.14 -12.85 9.58
N TYR A 194 13.03 -12.57 10.53
CA TYR A 194 14.45 -12.35 10.26
C TYR A 194 15.12 -13.58 9.64
N ARG A 195 14.94 -14.78 10.23
CA ARG A 195 15.49 -16.03 9.66
C ARG A 195 15.04 -16.29 8.22
N ASN A 196 13.85 -15.85 7.81
CA ASN A 196 13.42 -15.99 6.41
C ASN A 196 14.06 -14.93 5.53
N LEU A 197 14.16 -13.70 5.98
CA LEU A 197 14.82 -12.62 5.23
C LEU A 197 16.33 -12.89 5.06
N ASP A 198 17.00 -13.45 6.09
CA ASP A 198 18.43 -13.82 6.06
C ASP A 198 18.78 -14.81 4.95
N VAL A 199 17.84 -15.69 4.59
CA VAL A 199 18.04 -16.68 3.51
C VAL A 199 17.42 -16.23 2.19
N GLY A 200 17.05 -14.94 2.07
CA GLY A 200 16.54 -14.36 0.84
C GLY A 200 15.07 -14.69 0.52
N ASN A 201 14.30 -15.19 1.48
CA ASN A 201 12.88 -15.42 1.26
C ASN A 201 12.09 -14.12 1.43
N PRO A 202 11.46 -13.56 0.39
CA PRO A 202 10.61 -12.38 0.53
C PRO A 202 9.37 -12.72 1.37
N ILE A 203 8.88 -11.71 2.11
CA ILE A 203 7.67 -11.85 2.92
C ILE A 203 6.66 -10.80 2.44
N ILE A 204 5.54 -11.24 1.89
CA ILE A 204 4.43 -10.32 1.59
C ILE A 204 3.61 -10.13 2.86
N VAL A 205 3.36 -8.88 3.21
CA VAL A 205 2.55 -8.49 4.37
C VAL A 205 1.34 -7.67 3.94
N VAL A 206 0.27 -7.77 4.71
CA VAL A 206 -0.86 -6.83 4.69
C VAL A 206 -0.75 -5.95 5.91
N VAL A 207 -0.77 -4.65 5.70
CA VAL A 207 -0.82 -3.65 6.77
C VAL A 207 -2.18 -2.97 6.82
N GLY A 208 -2.63 -2.64 8.02
CA GLY A 208 -3.81 -1.83 8.27
C GLY A 208 -3.49 -0.33 8.29
N PRO A 209 -4.45 0.49 8.79
CA PRO A 209 -4.28 1.94 8.91
C PRO A 209 -3.02 2.32 9.69
N GLY A 210 -2.23 3.24 9.13
CA GLY A 210 -0.96 3.68 9.72
C GLY A 210 -0.12 4.48 8.74
N ASP A 211 1.18 4.22 8.73
CA ASP A 211 2.15 4.98 7.93
C ASP A 211 2.03 4.74 6.42
N PHE A 212 1.46 3.60 6.01
CA PHE A 212 1.41 3.17 4.61
C PHE A 212 0.04 3.38 3.96
N THR A 213 -1.01 3.39 4.74
CA THR A 213 -2.39 3.41 4.23
C THR A 213 -3.37 3.88 5.29
N THR A 214 -4.56 4.33 4.85
CA THR A 214 -5.72 4.61 5.73
C THR A 214 -6.66 3.41 5.87
N ASP A 215 -6.50 2.39 5.00
CA ASP A 215 -7.40 1.22 4.94
C ASP A 215 -6.62 -0.09 5.05
N GLY A 216 -6.18 -0.63 3.92
CA GLY A 216 -5.36 -1.83 3.82
C GLY A 216 -4.36 -1.70 2.67
N HIS A 217 -3.18 -2.30 2.82
CA HIS A 217 -2.14 -2.24 1.79
C HIS A 217 -1.24 -3.46 1.83
N PHE A 218 -0.70 -3.86 0.67
CA PHE A 218 0.28 -4.92 0.57
C PHE A 218 1.67 -4.35 0.40
N LEU A 219 2.65 -4.95 1.10
CA LEU A 219 4.07 -4.63 1.01
C LEU A 219 4.88 -5.92 0.88
N VAL A 220 6.11 -5.83 0.39
CA VAL A 220 7.08 -6.94 0.38
C VAL A 220 8.24 -6.59 1.30
N LEU A 221 8.45 -7.35 2.39
CA LEU A 221 9.67 -7.25 3.19
C LEU A 221 10.79 -7.95 2.43
N THR A 222 11.93 -7.28 2.28
CA THR A 222 13.03 -7.69 1.42
C THR A 222 14.32 -8.00 2.16
N GLY A 223 14.47 -7.55 3.41
CA GLY A 223 15.66 -7.77 4.22
C GLY A 223 15.58 -7.03 5.55
N HIS A 224 16.64 -7.12 6.34
CA HIS A 224 16.80 -6.35 7.57
C HIS A 224 18.27 -6.09 7.90
N ASP A 225 18.51 -5.06 8.72
CA ASP A 225 19.78 -4.77 9.36
C ASP A 225 19.50 -4.43 10.83
N GLY A 226 19.89 -5.32 11.74
CA GLY A 226 19.44 -5.25 13.13
C GLY A 226 17.90 -5.18 13.21
N ASP A 227 17.38 -4.17 13.90
CA ASP A 227 15.94 -3.95 14.04
C ASP A 227 15.32 -3.11 12.91
N ARG A 228 16.07 -2.87 11.84
CA ARG A 228 15.62 -2.09 10.69
C ARG A 228 15.23 -3.01 9.54
N ILE A 229 13.97 -2.96 9.13
CA ILE A 229 13.43 -3.73 8.00
C ILE A 229 13.52 -2.91 6.72
N THR A 230 13.99 -3.52 5.63
CA THR A 230 13.84 -3.00 4.28
C THR A 230 12.63 -3.63 3.61
N LEU A 231 11.93 -2.83 2.82
CA LEU A 231 10.72 -3.27 2.13
C LEU A 231 10.54 -2.59 0.78
N ASN A 232 9.75 -3.22 -0.08
CA ASN A 232 9.22 -2.63 -1.29
C ASN A 232 7.73 -2.29 -1.08
N ASP A 233 7.42 -1.01 -1.17
CA ASP A 233 6.06 -0.47 -1.20
C ASP A 233 5.67 -0.21 -2.66
N PRO A 234 4.71 -0.97 -3.23
CA PRO A 234 4.31 -0.78 -4.62
C PRO A 234 3.68 0.59 -4.89
N ASN A 235 3.35 1.34 -3.84
CA ASN A 235 2.75 2.67 -3.97
C ASN A 235 3.73 3.81 -3.67
N SER A 236 4.94 3.54 -3.13
CA SER A 236 5.86 4.62 -2.71
C SER A 236 7.33 4.26 -2.88
N THR A 237 8.03 5.03 -3.70
CA THR A 237 9.49 5.00 -3.79
C THR A 237 10.13 5.53 -2.51
N THR A 238 9.50 6.54 -1.89
CA THR A 238 9.94 7.14 -0.62
C THR A 238 9.92 6.12 0.52
N ASN A 239 8.88 5.29 0.62
CA ASN A 239 8.81 4.25 1.63
C ASN A 239 9.79 3.11 1.35
N SER A 240 9.98 2.76 0.08
CA SER A 240 10.91 1.71 -0.35
C SER A 240 12.38 2.12 -0.21
N GLY A 241 12.66 3.43 -0.27
CA GLY A 241 14.02 3.98 -0.19
C GLY A 241 14.58 4.10 1.23
N LYS A 242 13.82 3.73 2.27
CA LYS A 242 14.24 3.82 3.68
C LYS A 242 14.03 2.50 4.41
N SER A 243 14.73 2.32 5.51
CA SER A 243 14.48 1.20 6.42
C SER A 243 13.49 1.61 7.52
N TRP A 244 12.71 0.66 7.99
CA TRP A 244 11.63 0.84 8.97
C TRP A 244 11.99 0.17 10.29
N ASP A 245 11.66 0.81 11.39
CA ASP A 245 11.76 0.19 12.69
C ASP A 245 10.79 -1.00 12.80
N TYR A 246 11.27 -2.13 13.34
CA TYR A 246 10.47 -3.35 13.41
C TYR A 246 9.18 -3.14 14.22
N ASP A 247 9.26 -2.51 15.40
CA ASP A 247 8.08 -2.36 16.28
C ASP A 247 7.04 -1.43 15.66
N THR A 248 7.49 -0.39 14.94
CA THR A 248 6.61 0.51 14.17
C THR A 248 5.88 -0.25 13.07
N LEU A 249 6.60 -1.08 12.32
CA LEU A 249 6.01 -1.87 11.23
C LEU A 249 5.11 -2.99 11.78
N ALA A 250 5.56 -3.71 12.79
CA ALA A 250 4.83 -4.83 13.40
C ALA A 250 3.47 -4.39 13.94
N GLY A 251 3.37 -3.18 14.51
CA GLY A 251 2.12 -2.62 15.00
C GLY A 251 1.03 -2.42 13.92
N GLN A 252 1.40 -2.44 12.64
CA GLN A 252 0.51 -2.23 11.50
C GLN A 252 0.21 -3.52 10.73
N ILE A 253 1.03 -4.58 10.89
CA ILE A 253 0.88 -5.85 10.16
C ILE A 253 -0.36 -6.60 10.65
N GLN A 254 -1.24 -6.96 9.70
CA GLN A 254 -2.43 -7.77 9.94
C GLN A 254 -2.21 -9.25 9.57
N SER A 255 -1.41 -9.51 8.53
CA SER A 255 -1.07 -10.87 8.08
C SER A 255 0.21 -10.86 7.28
N LEU A 256 0.89 -12.02 7.22
CA LEU A 256 2.15 -12.14 6.49
C LEU A 256 2.37 -13.57 5.97
N TRP A 257 2.98 -13.65 4.78
CA TRP A 257 3.31 -14.90 4.09
C TRP A 257 4.76 -14.88 3.63
N VAL A 258 5.49 -15.92 3.96
CA VAL A 258 6.83 -16.21 3.40
C VAL A 258 6.64 -16.90 2.06
N LEU A 259 7.34 -16.42 1.04
CA LEU A 259 7.36 -17.02 -0.28
C LEU A 259 8.74 -17.62 -0.56
N ARG A 260 8.78 -18.80 -1.19
CA ARG A 260 10.00 -19.53 -1.53
C ARG A 260 9.87 -20.13 -2.91
N ARG A 261 10.99 -20.41 -3.54
CA ARG A 261 11.02 -21.29 -4.72
C ARG A 261 10.51 -22.69 -4.29
N ALA A 262 9.57 -23.25 -5.02
CA ALA A 262 9.24 -24.65 -4.83
C ALA A 262 10.46 -25.51 -5.20
N GLY A 263 10.75 -26.53 -4.39
CA GLY A 263 11.87 -27.45 -4.61
C GLY A 263 11.62 -28.38 -5.80
#